data_39338e013147767f4ace9c31097a979f
#
_entry.id   39338e013147767f4ace9c31097a979f
#
_cell.length_a   1.000
_cell.length_b   1.000
_cell.length_c   1.000
_cell.angle_alpha   90.00
_cell.angle_beta   90.00
_cell.angle_gamma   90.00
#
_symmetry.space_group_name_H-M   'P 1'
#
loop_
_entity.id
_entity.type
_entity.pdbx_description
1 polymer ?
#
loop_
_entity_poly.entity_id
_entity_poly.type
_entity_poly.pdbx_seq_one_letter_code
_entity_poly.pdbx_strand_id
1 'polypeptide(L)'
;MSGEDQVAVRGPELLARRLVHAPVSATSAPATAWTPRGPVLVTGGTGALGARLAHWLVQRGARDLVLTSRRGAAAPGAVELADALRDLGAQVALEACDMADRDEVRALLDRHAVDAVFHAAGRGDAAPIDAADAQHLADVWGAKAAWPPPTWTPS
;
A
#
# COMPACT_ATOMS: atom_id res chain seq x y z
N MET A 1 -35.92 -13.05 8.88
CA MET A 1 -34.79 -12.61 8.01
C MET A 1 -34.42 -11.21 8.47
N SER A 2 -33.18 -10.96 8.88
CA SER A 2 -32.71 -9.62 9.17
C SER A 2 -32.67 -8.85 7.85
N GLY A 3 -33.19 -7.63 7.78
CA GLY A 3 -33.13 -6.79 6.58
C GLY A 3 -31.74 -6.25 6.25
N GLU A 4 -30.68 -6.94 6.74
CA GLU A 4 -29.30 -6.56 6.58
C GLU A 4 -28.70 -7.23 5.34
N ASP A 5 -28.08 -6.46 4.46
CA ASP A 5 -27.40 -6.91 3.25
C ASP A 5 -25.95 -7.38 3.51
N GLN A 6 -25.37 -7.04 4.67
CA GLN A 6 -24.04 -7.43 5.08
C GLN A 6 -24.05 -7.94 6.53
N VAL A 7 -23.75 -9.21 6.69
CA VAL A 7 -23.66 -9.86 7.99
C VAL A 7 -22.35 -10.62 8.17
N ALA A 8 -21.84 -10.65 9.37
CA ALA A 8 -20.72 -11.52 9.77
C ALA A 8 -21.25 -12.61 10.71
N VAL A 9 -20.85 -13.85 10.44
CA VAL A 9 -21.16 -15.00 11.30
C VAL A 9 -19.99 -15.22 12.25
N ARG A 10 -20.26 -15.23 13.56
CA ARG A 10 -19.27 -15.53 14.60
C ARG A 10 -19.84 -16.60 15.54
N GLY A 11 -19.48 -17.85 15.30
CA GLY A 11 -20.13 -18.96 16.01
C GLY A 11 -21.65 -18.96 15.78
N PRO A 12 -22.48 -18.90 16.82
CA PRO A 12 -23.94 -18.86 16.68
C PRO A 12 -24.50 -17.44 16.42
N GLU A 13 -23.66 -16.41 16.44
CA GLU A 13 -24.10 -15.02 16.36
C GLU A 13 -24.06 -14.48 14.93
N LEU A 14 -25.07 -13.71 14.56
CA LEU A 14 -25.13 -12.89 13.37
C LEU A 14 -24.90 -11.43 13.75
N LEU A 15 -23.84 -10.84 13.23
CA LEU A 15 -23.44 -9.47 13.51
C LEU A 15 -23.65 -8.61 12.27
N ALA A 16 -24.31 -7.47 12.44
CA ALA A 16 -24.44 -6.46 11.39
C ALA A 16 -23.40 -5.34 11.58
N ARG A 17 -22.81 -4.87 10.47
CA ARG A 17 -21.87 -3.74 10.50
C ARG A 17 -22.60 -2.44 10.86
N ARG A 18 -21.99 -1.67 11.75
CA ARG A 18 -22.41 -0.30 12.06
C ARG A 18 -21.20 0.63 12.13
N LEU A 19 -21.32 1.82 11.57
CA LEU A 19 -20.42 2.91 11.87
C LEU A 19 -20.82 3.51 13.21
N VAL A 20 -19.91 3.49 14.17
CA VAL A 20 -20.10 4.11 15.47
C VAL A 20 -19.00 5.16 15.67
N HIS A 21 -19.35 6.24 16.36
CA HIS A 21 -18.36 7.23 16.76
C HIS A 21 -17.40 6.61 17.78
N ALA A 22 -16.12 6.53 17.44
CA ALA A 22 -15.09 6.13 18.39
C ALA A 22 -14.58 7.37 19.12
N PRO A 23 -14.83 7.53 20.43
CA PRO A 23 -14.29 8.66 21.18
C PRO A 23 -12.76 8.55 21.19
N VAL A 24 -12.09 9.64 20.83
CA VAL A 24 -10.63 9.73 20.99
C VAL A 24 -10.38 9.75 22.49
N SER A 25 -9.68 8.73 23.01
CA SER A 25 -9.31 8.70 24.42
C SER A 25 -8.41 9.90 24.74
N ALA A 26 -8.81 10.70 25.70
CA ALA A 26 -8.04 11.87 26.16
C ALA A 26 -6.66 11.49 26.74
N THR A 27 -6.44 10.19 26.99
CA THR A 27 -5.16 9.63 27.46
C THR A 27 -4.22 9.22 26.34
N SER A 28 -4.63 9.34 25.07
CA SER A 28 -3.70 9.13 23.96
C SER A 28 -2.70 10.29 23.97
N ALA A 29 -1.46 10.03 24.37
CA ALA A 29 -0.36 10.98 24.14
C ALA A 29 -0.42 11.42 22.66
N PRO A 30 -0.15 12.71 22.37
CA PRO A 30 -0.14 13.16 20.98
C PRO A 30 0.79 12.23 20.21
N ALA A 31 0.25 11.51 19.23
CA ALA A 31 1.05 10.62 18.41
C ALA A 31 2.20 11.45 17.86
N THR A 32 3.42 11.08 18.21
CA THR A 32 4.61 11.71 17.64
C THR A 32 4.46 11.62 16.13
N ALA A 33 4.39 12.76 15.45
CA ALA A 33 4.20 12.77 14.00
C ALA A 33 5.34 11.97 13.39
N TRP A 34 5.01 10.87 12.70
CA TRP A 34 6.00 10.09 12.00
C TRP A 34 6.69 10.94 10.94
N THR A 35 8.00 10.89 10.89
CA THR A 35 8.83 11.56 9.89
C THR A 35 9.76 10.56 9.22
N PRO A 36 9.95 10.65 7.89
CA PRO A 36 10.91 9.80 7.19
C PRO A 36 12.33 10.03 7.71
N ARG A 37 13.08 8.94 7.91
CA ARG A 37 14.50 9.00 8.32
C ARG A 37 15.45 8.55 7.22
N GLY A 38 14.95 7.79 6.25
CA GLY A 38 15.68 7.25 5.12
C GLY A 38 14.77 7.02 3.92
N PRO A 39 15.19 6.21 2.94
CA PRO A 39 14.43 5.94 1.73
C PRO A 39 13.07 5.28 2.04
N VAL A 40 12.02 5.76 1.40
CA VAL A 40 10.64 5.29 1.58
C VAL A 40 10.17 4.57 0.33
N LEU A 41 9.81 3.32 0.48
CA LEU A 41 9.18 2.52 -0.58
C LEU A 41 7.67 2.74 -0.58
N VAL A 42 7.13 3.10 -1.73
CA VAL A 42 5.68 3.18 -1.96
C VAL A 42 5.30 2.16 -3.03
N THR A 43 4.69 1.06 -2.64
CA THR A 43 4.21 0.06 -3.59
C THR A 43 2.91 0.54 -4.23
N GLY A 44 2.73 0.28 -5.53
CA GLY A 44 1.64 0.90 -6.28
C GLY A 44 1.78 2.43 -6.37
N GLY A 45 3.01 2.93 -6.27
CA GLY A 45 3.35 4.34 -6.19
C GLY A 45 2.90 5.17 -7.38
N THR A 46 2.77 4.57 -8.57
CA THR A 46 2.27 5.24 -9.77
C THR A 46 0.74 5.24 -9.91
N GLY A 47 0.02 4.57 -8.99
CA GLY A 47 -1.44 4.60 -8.92
C GLY A 47 -1.95 5.87 -8.23
N ALA A 48 -3.26 6.15 -8.37
CA ALA A 48 -3.86 7.37 -7.85
C ALA A 48 -3.62 7.58 -6.34
N LEU A 49 -3.74 6.51 -5.54
CA LEU A 49 -3.52 6.56 -4.10
C LEU A 49 -2.03 6.70 -3.77
N GLY A 50 -1.18 5.91 -4.46
CA GLY A 50 0.27 5.95 -4.30
C GLY A 50 0.86 7.32 -4.64
N ALA A 51 0.40 7.95 -5.73
CA ALA A 51 0.83 9.28 -6.13
C ALA A 51 0.50 10.35 -5.06
N ARG A 52 -0.72 10.32 -4.52
CA ARG A 52 -1.09 11.24 -3.44
C ARG A 52 -0.28 11.01 -2.17
N LEU A 53 -0.03 9.76 -1.85
CA LEU A 53 0.82 9.39 -0.72
C LEU A 53 2.26 9.86 -0.92
N ALA A 54 2.83 9.70 -2.12
CA ALA A 54 4.18 10.17 -2.45
C ALA A 54 4.30 11.70 -2.27
N HIS A 55 3.34 12.48 -2.75
CA HIS A 55 3.30 13.92 -2.51
C HIS A 55 3.24 14.26 -1.01
N TRP A 56 2.37 13.58 -0.26
CA TRP A 56 2.25 13.78 1.17
C TRP A 56 3.56 13.45 1.92
N LEU A 57 4.25 12.38 1.52
CA LEU A 57 5.54 11.99 2.08
C LEU A 57 6.61 13.08 1.85
N VAL A 58 6.71 13.62 0.62
CA VAL A 58 7.64 14.71 0.33
C VAL A 58 7.34 15.95 1.17
N GLN A 59 6.06 16.32 1.32
CA GLN A 59 5.65 17.43 2.19
C GLN A 59 5.99 17.17 3.66
N ARG A 60 6.10 15.90 4.09
CA ARG A 60 6.54 15.48 5.42
C ARG A 60 8.05 15.32 5.55
N GLY A 61 8.80 15.68 4.50
CA GLY A 61 10.26 15.71 4.52
C GLY A 61 10.94 14.46 3.97
N ALA A 62 10.22 13.54 3.33
CA ALA A 62 10.86 12.44 2.59
C ALA A 62 11.72 13.01 1.47
N ARG A 63 12.99 12.58 1.44
CA ARG A 63 13.95 13.02 0.42
C ARG A 63 14.23 11.95 -0.62
N ASP A 64 14.06 10.68 -0.26
CA ASP A 64 14.35 9.55 -1.12
C ASP A 64 13.10 8.66 -1.22
N LEU A 65 12.53 8.54 -2.40
CA LEU A 65 11.36 7.74 -2.68
C LEU A 65 11.65 6.66 -3.71
N VAL A 66 11.20 5.45 -3.44
CA VAL A 66 11.16 4.34 -4.39
C VAL A 66 9.70 4.05 -4.70
N LEU A 67 9.24 4.40 -5.90
CA LEU A 67 7.88 4.17 -6.34
C LEU A 67 7.83 2.92 -7.21
N THR A 68 7.06 1.91 -6.81
CA THR A 68 6.95 0.69 -7.61
C THR A 68 5.59 0.52 -8.24
N SER A 69 5.59 -0.07 -9.40
CA SER A 69 4.42 -0.63 -10.08
C SER A 69 4.89 -1.75 -11.01
N ARG A 70 3.97 -2.58 -11.51
CA ARG A 70 4.32 -3.65 -12.46
C ARG A 70 4.98 -3.14 -13.74
N ARG A 71 4.73 -1.88 -14.13
CA ARG A 71 5.29 -1.25 -15.34
C ARG A 71 6.41 -0.26 -15.02
N GLY A 72 6.73 0.01 -13.77
CA GLY A 72 7.74 0.98 -13.38
C GLY A 72 7.57 2.33 -14.06
N ALA A 73 8.63 2.82 -14.69
CA ALA A 73 8.63 4.08 -15.45
C ALA A 73 7.72 4.05 -16.71
N ALA A 74 7.38 2.86 -17.24
CA ALA A 74 6.46 2.73 -18.37
C ALA A 74 4.96 2.83 -17.95
N ALA A 75 4.66 3.00 -16.67
CA ALA A 75 3.29 3.25 -16.24
C ALA A 75 2.84 4.65 -16.67
N PRO A 76 1.59 4.81 -17.14
CA PRO A 76 1.07 6.11 -17.53
C PRO A 76 1.18 7.14 -16.40
N GLY A 77 1.73 8.31 -16.70
CA GLY A 77 1.91 9.39 -15.74
C GLY A 77 3.03 9.17 -14.71
N ALA A 78 3.82 8.08 -14.81
CA ALA A 78 4.86 7.77 -13.83
C ALA A 78 6.04 8.75 -13.89
N VAL A 79 6.46 9.11 -15.10
CA VAL A 79 7.58 10.03 -15.29
C VAL A 79 7.19 11.44 -14.84
N GLU A 80 6.00 11.89 -15.23
CA GLU A 80 5.45 13.21 -14.85
C GLU A 80 5.31 13.31 -13.32
N LEU A 81 4.85 12.24 -12.67
CA LEU A 81 4.80 12.17 -11.22
C LEU A 81 6.18 12.28 -10.59
N ALA A 82 7.16 11.52 -11.11
CA ALA A 82 8.52 11.54 -10.60
C ALA A 82 9.15 12.94 -10.74
N ASP A 83 8.93 13.59 -11.87
CA ASP A 83 9.45 14.95 -12.13
C ASP A 83 8.80 15.97 -11.18
N ALA A 84 7.48 15.90 -10.99
CA ALA A 84 6.79 16.76 -10.02
C ALA A 84 7.29 16.58 -8.58
N LEU A 85 7.64 15.35 -8.18
CA LEU A 85 8.21 15.09 -6.85
C LEU A 85 9.67 15.56 -6.75
N ARG A 86 10.45 15.46 -7.83
CA ARG A 86 11.81 16.00 -7.92
C ARG A 86 11.82 17.52 -7.83
N ASP A 87 10.88 18.20 -8.46
CA ASP A 87 10.70 19.66 -8.36
C ASP A 87 10.41 20.10 -6.92
N LEU A 88 9.80 19.22 -6.11
CA LEU A 88 9.61 19.44 -4.67
C LEU A 88 10.85 19.09 -3.83
N GLY A 89 11.96 18.69 -4.47
CA GLY A 89 13.24 18.42 -3.83
C GLY A 89 13.45 16.98 -3.35
N ALA A 90 12.68 16.01 -3.83
CA ALA A 90 12.88 14.60 -3.55
C ALA A 90 13.71 13.92 -4.66
N GLN A 91 14.46 12.88 -4.30
CA GLN A 91 15.01 11.91 -5.24
C GLN A 91 13.97 10.81 -5.44
N VAL A 92 13.71 10.44 -6.69
CA VAL A 92 12.66 9.46 -7.00
C VAL A 92 13.21 8.40 -7.94
N ALA A 93 13.17 7.15 -7.49
CA ALA A 93 13.39 5.96 -8.31
C ALA A 93 12.03 5.37 -8.72
N LEU A 94 11.89 5.06 -10.01
CA LEU A 94 10.72 4.35 -10.56
C LEU A 94 11.14 2.91 -10.88
N GLU A 95 10.58 1.94 -10.14
CA GLU A 95 10.95 0.54 -10.24
C GLU A 95 9.80 -0.32 -10.76
N ALA A 96 10.10 -1.18 -11.73
CA ALA A 96 9.18 -2.23 -12.12
C ALA A 96 9.30 -3.39 -11.12
N CYS A 97 8.17 -3.77 -10.49
CA CYS A 97 8.14 -4.86 -9.54
C CYS A 97 6.71 -5.38 -9.39
N ASP A 98 6.53 -6.68 -9.57
CA ASP A 98 5.28 -7.34 -9.16
C ASP A 98 5.38 -7.70 -7.69
N MET A 99 4.52 -7.08 -6.89
CA MET A 99 4.50 -7.31 -5.45
C MET A 99 4.02 -8.71 -5.06
N ALA A 100 3.50 -9.50 -5.99
CA ALA A 100 3.18 -10.91 -5.80
C ALA A 100 4.40 -11.82 -6.07
N ASP A 101 5.43 -11.32 -6.73
CA ASP A 101 6.66 -12.07 -7.00
C ASP A 101 7.70 -11.81 -5.90
N ARG A 102 8.03 -12.89 -5.17
CA ARG A 102 8.94 -12.81 -4.02
C ARG A 102 10.37 -12.48 -4.41
N ASP A 103 10.82 -12.96 -5.55
CA ASP A 103 12.20 -12.77 -5.98
C ASP A 103 12.39 -11.36 -6.54
N GLU A 104 11.40 -10.81 -7.24
CA GLU A 104 11.41 -9.41 -7.65
C GLU A 104 11.42 -8.47 -6.43
N VAL A 105 10.59 -8.74 -5.43
CA VAL A 105 10.55 -7.96 -4.18
C VAL A 105 11.89 -8.02 -3.46
N ARG A 106 12.50 -9.22 -3.35
CA ARG A 106 13.83 -9.36 -2.74
C ARG A 106 14.87 -8.55 -3.50
N ALA A 107 14.94 -8.71 -4.81
CA ALA A 107 15.88 -7.96 -5.65
C ALA A 107 15.69 -6.43 -5.55
N LEU A 108 14.45 -5.97 -5.40
CA LEU A 108 14.14 -4.56 -5.14
C LEU A 108 14.73 -4.09 -3.81
N LEU A 109 14.51 -4.84 -2.73
CA LEU A 109 15.00 -4.50 -1.39
C LEU A 109 16.52 -4.59 -1.29
N ASP A 110 17.15 -5.48 -2.04
CA ASP A 110 18.62 -5.58 -2.10
C ASP A 110 19.25 -4.36 -2.81
N ARG A 111 18.52 -3.75 -3.77
CA ARG A 111 18.99 -2.54 -4.47
C ARG A 111 18.76 -1.24 -3.68
N HIS A 112 17.76 -1.22 -2.83
CA HIS A 112 17.34 -0.02 -2.10
C HIS A 112 17.35 -0.27 -0.59
N ALA A 113 18.12 0.52 0.14
CA ALA A 113 18.17 0.47 1.61
C ALA A 113 16.90 1.13 2.18
N VAL A 114 15.78 0.42 2.14
CA VAL A 114 14.45 0.94 2.52
C VAL A 114 14.32 1.06 4.04
N ASP A 115 13.97 2.25 4.53
CA ASP A 115 13.71 2.54 5.95
C ASP A 115 12.21 2.41 6.31
N ALA A 116 11.33 2.70 5.36
CA ALA A 116 9.89 2.61 5.57
C ALA A 116 9.17 2.12 4.32
N VAL A 117 8.06 1.40 4.51
CA VAL A 117 7.24 0.88 3.42
C VAL A 117 5.79 1.33 3.58
N PHE A 118 5.25 1.91 2.51
CA PHE A 118 3.82 2.18 2.37
C PHE A 118 3.25 1.29 1.27
N HIS A 119 2.46 0.31 1.68
CA HIS A 119 1.87 -0.63 0.73
C HIS A 119 0.53 -0.11 0.21
N ALA A 120 0.54 0.47 -0.98
CA ALA A 120 -0.65 0.95 -1.69
C ALA A 120 -0.95 0.12 -2.97
N ALA A 121 -0.16 -0.93 -3.23
CA ALA A 121 -0.45 -1.86 -4.31
C ALA A 121 -1.67 -2.72 -3.97
N GLY A 122 -2.50 -2.97 -4.97
CA GLY A 122 -3.64 -3.87 -4.83
C GLY A 122 -4.41 -3.95 -6.14
N ARG A 123 -5.06 -5.08 -6.37
CA ARG A 123 -6.10 -5.22 -7.40
C ARG A 123 -7.46 -5.01 -6.73
N GLY A 124 -8.21 -4.05 -7.22
CA GLY A 124 -9.62 -3.86 -6.89
C GLY A 124 -10.45 -4.41 -8.04
N ASP A 125 -10.43 -5.72 -8.22
CA ASP A 125 -11.24 -6.38 -9.23
C ASP A 125 -12.48 -6.94 -8.53
N ALA A 126 -13.61 -6.27 -8.68
CA ALA A 126 -14.89 -6.74 -8.15
C ALA A 126 -15.56 -7.60 -9.22
N ALA A 127 -15.54 -8.90 -9.01
CA ALA A 127 -16.36 -9.83 -9.81
C ALA A 127 -17.58 -10.26 -9.01
N PRO A 128 -18.74 -10.44 -9.65
CA PRO A 128 -19.86 -11.15 -9.05
C PRO A 128 -19.42 -12.54 -8.60
N ILE A 129 -20.04 -13.06 -7.55
CA ILE A 129 -19.60 -14.33 -6.92
C ILE A 129 -19.70 -15.54 -7.87
N ASP A 130 -20.63 -15.49 -8.79
CA ASP A 130 -20.86 -16.50 -9.85
C ASP A 130 -19.82 -16.42 -10.99
N ALA A 131 -19.13 -15.27 -11.14
CA ALA A 131 -18.05 -15.07 -12.11
C ALA A 131 -16.64 -15.15 -11.46
N ALA A 132 -16.56 -15.28 -10.14
CA ALA A 132 -15.29 -15.39 -9.43
C ALA A 132 -14.79 -16.83 -9.49
N ASP A 133 -13.63 -17.03 -10.10
CA ASP A 133 -12.94 -18.33 -10.14
C ASP A 133 -11.69 -18.37 -9.23
N ALA A 134 -11.03 -19.52 -9.16
CA ALA A 134 -9.84 -19.70 -8.36
C ALA A 134 -8.68 -18.78 -8.81
N GLN A 135 -8.59 -18.47 -10.11
CA GLN A 135 -7.57 -17.58 -10.64
C GLN A 135 -7.82 -16.14 -10.19
N HIS A 136 -9.07 -15.69 -10.23
CA HIS A 136 -9.45 -14.38 -9.73
C HIS A 136 -9.11 -14.23 -8.23
N LEU A 137 -9.40 -15.26 -7.42
CA LEU A 137 -9.03 -15.27 -6.01
C LEU A 137 -7.51 -15.22 -5.82
N ALA A 138 -6.75 -16.00 -6.58
CA ALA A 138 -5.29 -16.02 -6.51
C ALA A 138 -4.69 -14.65 -6.87
N ASP A 139 -5.21 -14.00 -7.89
CA ASP A 139 -4.76 -12.68 -8.35
C ASP A 139 -5.01 -11.59 -7.31
N VAL A 140 -6.18 -11.58 -6.67
CA VAL A 140 -6.52 -10.63 -5.61
C VAL A 140 -5.74 -10.89 -4.33
N TRP A 141 -5.57 -12.17 -3.97
CA TRP A 141 -4.85 -12.60 -2.79
C TRP A 141 -3.35 -12.34 -2.90
N GLY A 142 -2.75 -12.66 -4.05
CA GLY A 142 -1.31 -12.55 -4.29
C GLY A 142 -0.76 -11.16 -3.99
N ALA A 143 -1.45 -10.12 -4.45
CA ALA A 143 -1.03 -8.75 -4.24
C ALA A 143 -1.20 -8.24 -2.78
N LYS A 144 -1.95 -8.96 -1.94
CA LYS A 144 -2.30 -8.50 -0.58
C LYS A 144 -1.74 -9.36 0.54
N ALA A 145 -1.71 -10.68 0.33
CA ALA A 145 -1.42 -11.63 1.40
C ALA A 145 -0.21 -12.53 1.13
N ALA A 146 0.21 -12.68 -0.13
CA ALA A 146 1.43 -13.41 -0.48
C ALA A 146 2.71 -12.58 -0.24
N TRP A 147 2.58 -11.34 0.21
CA TRP A 147 3.72 -10.55 0.67
C TRP A 147 4.42 -11.32 1.79
N PRO A 148 5.70 -11.72 1.63
CA PRO A 148 6.43 -12.25 2.76
C PRO A 148 6.52 -11.13 3.80
N PRO A 149 6.19 -11.39 5.08
CA PRO A 149 6.54 -10.43 6.11
C PRO A 149 8.06 -10.24 6.01
N PRO A 150 8.55 -9.00 5.93
CA PRO A 150 9.96 -8.78 6.08
C PRO A 150 10.36 -9.42 7.41
N THR A 151 11.49 -10.09 7.46
CA THR A 151 12.17 -10.42 8.71
C THR A 151 12.70 -9.10 9.28
N TRP A 152 11.75 -8.23 9.63
CA TRP A 152 12.05 -6.95 10.24
C TRP A 152 12.25 -7.22 11.73
N THR A 153 13.50 -7.25 12.14
CA THR A 153 13.87 -7.19 13.54
C THR A 153 14.00 -5.71 13.88
N PRO A 154 13.14 -5.15 14.74
CA PRO A 154 13.35 -3.81 15.23
C PRO A 154 14.68 -3.80 16.00
N SER A 155 15.59 -2.93 15.60
CA SER A 155 16.82 -2.59 16.32
C SER A 155 16.51 -1.62 17.45
#